data_906a0e27945b2ece7629545c4c68c73b
#
_entry.id   906a0e27945b2ece7629545c4c68c73b
#
_cell.length_a   1.000
_cell.length_b   1.000
_cell.length_c   1.000
_cell.angle_alpha   90.00
_cell.angle_beta   90.00
_cell.angle_gamma   90.00
#
_symmetry.space_group_name_H-M   'P 1'
#
loop_
_entity.id
_entity.type
_entity.pdbx_description
1 polymer ?
#
loop_
_entity_poly.entity_id
_entity_poly.type
_entity_poly.pdbx_seq_one_letter_code
_entity_poly.pdbx_strand_id
1 'polypeptide(L)'
;MSFRYKSQTITLENYRTVFKVCSPDILDEIRSAVLDDTSISSFIKPCGSDSYKLGQLRMAVRELVPIEYLSTYVTGKTIYNIRQGFIKGRDMSPLLAYYTNKGITIDADTLEKLSEFCFLGIDISKMDFTTVPTNLVDVVCKGLYHGYPMWLIVEDGCTLTEGDIQVLMRGLSLGIDVHPFLNGDWSKEAMLLMFSYAKSVDINEVLSLVNSKFDCECIKVLLDLAQKNVPINKLCIKDTSGTPVYNSFQMYELGKAIEEGVDTPKMFDATLSDFDINELRECEITKKNRKLSANLNKKPKLEKLF
;
A
#
# COMPACT_ATOMS: atom_id res chain seq x y z
N MET A 1 -11.66 -4.06 50.60
CA MET A 1 -11.79 -3.12 49.49
C MET A 1 -10.97 -1.86 49.82
N SER A 2 -9.75 -1.82 49.34
CA SER A 2 -8.82 -0.70 49.58
C SER A 2 -7.63 -0.80 48.64
N PHE A 3 -6.92 0.32 48.41
CA PHE A 3 -5.62 0.31 47.76
C PHE A 3 -4.64 1.26 48.45
N ARG A 4 -3.35 1.12 48.22
CA ARG A 4 -2.32 2.01 48.80
C ARG A 4 -2.00 3.18 47.89
N TYR A 5 -2.01 4.39 48.48
CA TYR A 5 -1.53 5.62 47.83
C TYR A 5 -0.51 6.30 48.71
N LYS A 6 0.72 6.45 48.25
CA LYS A 6 1.86 6.86 49.09
C LYS A 6 1.96 5.93 50.29
N SER A 7 1.95 6.44 51.50
CA SER A 7 2.03 5.65 52.75
C SER A 7 0.64 5.35 53.37
N GLN A 8 -0.45 5.73 52.72
CA GLN A 8 -1.80 5.60 53.28
C GLN A 8 -2.61 4.51 52.58
N THR A 9 -3.44 3.80 53.34
CA THR A 9 -4.47 2.91 52.81
C THR A 9 -5.71 3.73 52.50
N ILE A 10 -6.18 3.67 51.25
CA ILE A 10 -7.36 4.36 50.75
C ILE A 10 -8.57 3.43 50.90
N THR A 11 -9.60 3.94 51.57
CA THR A 11 -10.87 3.21 51.80
C THR A 11 -12.05 4.09 51.39
N LEU A 12 -13.26 3.53 51.39
CA LEU A 12 -14.50 4.30 51.14
C LEU A 12 -14.77 5.40 52.18
N GLU A 13 -14.14 5.30 53.36
CA GLU A 13 -14.34 6.26 54.46
C GLU A 13 -13.41 7.48 54.29
N ASN A 14 -12.21 7.27 53.74
CA ASN A 14 -11.19 8.32 53.73
C ASN A 14 -10.80 8.89 52.34
N TYR A 15 -11.24 8.28 51.25
CA TYR A 15 -10.80 8.71 49.91
C TYR A 15 -11.07 10.19 49.62
N ARG A 16 -12.23 10.72 50.03
CA ARG A 16 -12.57 12.15 49.84
C ARG A 16 -11.65 13.07 50.64
N THR A 17 -11.26 12.67 51.82
CA THR A 17 -10.36 13.46 52.68
C THR A 17 -8.92 13.47 52.10
N VAL A 18 -8.45 12.33 51.58
CA VAL A 18 -7.11 12.21 51.03
C VAL A 18 -7.00 12.94 49.69
N PHE A 19 -8.05 12.87 48.86
CA PHE A 19 -8.12 13.47 47.53
C PHE A 19 -9.01 14.72 47.43
N LYS A 20 -9.12 15.49 48.53
CA LYS A 20 -9.99 16.66 48.64
C LYS A 20 -9.83 17.75 47.57
N VAL A 21 -8.71 17.76 46.86
CA VAL A 21 -8.38 18.72 45.77
C VAL A 21 -8.74 18.19 44.39
N CYS A 22 -9.18 16.95 44.28
CA CYS A 22 -9.59 16.34 43.01
C CYS A 22 -11.01 16.79 42.62
N SER A 23 -11.26 16.80 41.30
CA SER A 23 -12.60 17.03 40.76
C SER A 23 -13.59 15.91 41.21
N PRO A 24 -14.90 16.17 41.23
CA PRO A 24 -15.89 15.14 41.52
C PRO A 24 -15.73 13.87 40.66
N ASP A 25 -15.50 14.03 39.36
CA ASP A 25 -15.37 12.91 38.44
C ASP A 25 -14.15 12.03 38.75
N ILE A 26 -13.01 12.67 39.14
CA ILE A 26 -11.81 11.93 39.59
C ILE A 26 -12.11 11.20 40.91
N LEU A 27 -12.85 11.85 41.85
CA LEU A 27 -13.25 11.22 43.11
C LEU A 27 -14.16 10.01 42.88
N ASP A 28 -15.04 10.05 41.89
CA ASP A 28 -15.89 8.91 41.53
C ASP A 28 -15.07 7.73 40.94
N GLU A 29 -14.06 7.99 40.14
CA GLU A 29 -13.13 6.95 39.68
C GLU A 29 -12.31 6.36 40.84
N ILE A 30 -11.83 7.18 41.74
CA ILE A 30 -11.13 6.71 42.98
C ILE A 30 -12.05 5.85 43.84
N ARG A 31 -13.30 6.27 44.01
CA ARG A 31 -14.30 5.49 44.74
C ARG A 31 -14.54 4.14 44.07
N SER A 32 -14.68 4.15 42.74
CA SER A 32 -14.86 2.92 41.95
C SER A 32 -13.66 1.98 42.09
N ALA A 33 -12.44 2.52 42.10
CA ALA A 33 -11.22 1.72 42.32
C ALA A 33 -11.19 1.06 43.71
N VAL A 34 -11.66 1.78 44.75
CA VAL A 34 -11.80 1.19 46.09
C VAL A 34 -12.84 0.08 46.11
N LEU A 35 -13.96 0.26 45.43
CA LEU A 35 -15.01 -0.76 45.33
C LEU A 35 -14.56 -2.01 44.56
N ASP A 36 -13.81 -1.79 43.48
CA ASP A 36 -13.28 -2.87 42.65
C ASP A 36 -12.03 -3.56 43.24
N ASP A 37 -11.51 -3.06 44.36
CA ASP A 37 -10.24 -3.47 44.98
C ASP A 37 -9.06 -3.33 44.01
N THR A 38 -9.09 -2.31 43.15
CA THR A 38 -8.13 -2.06 42.08
C THR A 38 -7.16 -0.94 42.46
N SER A 39 -5.86 -1.20 42.42
CA SER A 39 -4.85 -0.18 42.71
C SER A 39 -4.59 0.70 41.51
N ILE A 40 -4.98 2.00 41.64
CA ILE A 40 -4.75 3.05 40.63
C ILE A 40 -3.75 4.13 41.09
N SER A 41 -3.04 3.87 42.17
CA SER A 41 -2.18 4.86 42.83
C SER A 41 -1.14 5.49 41.93
N SER A 42 -0.55 4.73 40.99
CA SER A 42 0.44 5.20 40.02
C SER A 42 -0.14 6.11 38.95
N PHE A 43 -1.47 6.08 38.72
CA PHE A 43 -2.13 6.77 37.61
C PHE A 43 -2.79 8.08 38.00
N ILE A 44 -3.14 8.27 39.28
CA ILE A 44 -3.86 9.45 39.74
C ILE A 44 -3.14 10.73 39.38
N LYS A 45 -1.82 10.81 39.63
CA LYS A 45 -1.03 12.00 39.33
C LYS A 45 -0.84 12.22 37.81
N PRO A 46 -0.45 11.19 37.03
CA PRO A 46 -0.31 11.32 35.58
C PRO A 46 -1.61 11.68 34.84
N CYS A 47 -2.78 11.24 35.34
CA CYS A 47 -4.07 11.55 34.71
C CYS A 47 -4.52 13.01 35.01
N GLY A 48 -4.04 13.63 36.08
CA GLY A 48 -4.44 15.00 36.44
C GLY A 48 -5.95 15.12 36.63
N SER A 49 -6.60 15.89 35.73
CA SER A 49 -8.07 16.06 35.72
C SER A 49 -8.82 15.17 34.71
N ASP A 50 -8.11 14.32 33.98
CA ASP A 50 -8.72 13.43 32.98
C ASP A 50 -9.32 12.17 33.66
N SER A 51 -10.58 12.27 34.06
CA SER A 51 -11.34 11.19 34.68
C SER A 51 -11.56 10.01 33.72
N TYR A 52 -11.79 10.29 32.44
CA TYR A 52 -11.96 9.24 31.44
C TYR A 52 -10.71 8.38 31.30
N LYS A 53 -9.53 9.01 31.19
CA LYS A 53 -8.25 8.31 31.17
C LYS A 53 -8.04 7.47 32.42
N LEU A 54 -8.33 8.04 33.59
CA LEU A 54 -8.19 7.34 34.87
C LEU A 54 -9.13 6.11 34.94
N GLY A 55 -10.37 6.27 34.50
CA GLY A 55 -11.36 5.18 34.40
C GLY A 55 -10.90 4.06 33.50
N GLN A 56 -10.37 4.38 32.31
CA GLN A 56 -9.84 3.37 31.39
C GLN A 56 -8.63 2.62 31.97
N LEU A 57 -7.72 3.31 32.66
CA LEU A 57 -6.60 2.67 33.36
C LEU A 57 -7.06 1.77 34.51
N ARG A 58 -8.04 2.20 35.32
CA ARG A 58 -8.66 1.37 36.34
C ARG A 58 -9.22 0.07 35.77
N MET A 59 -9.99 0.18 34.69
CA MET A 59 -10.55 -0.98 34.02
C MET A 59 -9.47 -1.88 33.40
N ALA A 60 -8.41 -1.31 32.83
CA ALA A 60 -7.29 -2.08 32.29
C ALA A 60 -6.58 -2.91 33.39
N VAL A 61 -6.34 -2.31 34.55
CA VAL A 61 -5.77 -3.05 35.71
C VAL A 61 -6.71 -4.18 36.16
N ARG A 62 -8.02 -3.90 36.25
CA ARG A 62 -9.02 -4.91 36.61
C ARG A 62 -9.09 -6.09 35.66
N GLU A 63 -8.93 -5.80 34.37
CA GLU A 63 -8.97 -6.78 33.28
C GLU A 63 -7.61 -7.44 32.99
N LEU A 64 -6.60 -7.13 33.81
CA LEU A 64 -5.23 -7.68 33.72
C LEU A 64 -4.56 -7.34 32.37
N VAL A 65 -4.91 -6.22 31.78
CA VAL A 65 -4.26 -5.73 30.57
C VAL A 65 -2.85 -5.24 30.92
N PRO A 66 -1.80 -5.67 30.20
CA PRO A 66 -0.44 -5.17 30.39
C PRO A 66 -0.34 -3.69 30.02
N ILE A 67 -0.31 -2.79 31.00
CA ILE A 67 -0.29 -1.34 30.81
C ILE A 67 1.06 -0.70 31.13
N GLU A 68 2.01 -1.47 31.62
CA GLU A 68 3.36 -1.02 31.99
C GLU A 68 4.15 -0.43 30.83
N TYR A 69 3.83 -0.81 29.61
CA TYR A 69 4.44 -0.29 28.38
C TYR A 69 3.81 1.00 27.87
N LEU A 70 2.68 1.42 28.44
CA LEU A 70 1.99 2.66 28.03
C LEU A 70 2.72 3.86 28.61
N SER A 71 3.03 4.83 27.75
CA SER A 71 3.58 6.11 28.23
C SER A 71 2.51 6.91 28.96
N THR A 72 2.95 7.83 29.81
CA THR A 72 2.05 8.74 30.53
C THR A 72 1.28 9.69 29.59
N TYR A 73 1.72 9.81 28.33
CA TYR A 73 1.13 10.71 27.32
C TYR A 73 0.00 10.09 26.50
N VAL A 74 -0.32 8.80 26.68
CA VAL A 74 -1.43 8.17 25.94
C VAL A 74 -2.78 8.75 26.37
N THR A 75 -3.71 8.81 25.39
CA THR A 75 -5.07 9.27 25.62
C THR A 75 -5.95 8.19 26.26
N GLY A 76 -7.05 8.58 26.88
CA GLY A 76 -8.04 7.62 27.37
C GLY A 76 -8.62 6.74 26.25
N LYS A 77 -8.75 7.28 25.02
CA LYS A 77 -9.19 6.53 23.85
C LYS A 77 -8.19 5.43 23.45
N THR A 78 -6.90 5.75 23.46
CA THR A 78 -5.83 4.77 23.19
C THR A 78 -5.90 3.60 24.19
N ILE A 79 -6.02 3.89 25.49
CA ILE A 79 -6.14 2.87 26.52
C ILE A 79 -7.40 2.02 26.34
N TYR A 80 -8.54 2.65 26.01
CA TYR A 80 -9.78 1.95 25.69
C TYR A 80 -9.60 0.96 24.54
N ASN A 81 -8.98 1.39 23.43
CA ASN A 81 -8.75 0.55 22.25
C ASN A 81 -7.84 -0.65 22.60
N ILE A 82 -6.73 -0.40 23.31
CA ILE A 82 -5.80 -1.47 23.74
C ILE A 82 -6.52 -2.47 24.63
N ARG A 83 -7.26 -1.99 25.62
CA ARG A 83 -8.04 -2.82 26.53
C ARG A 83 -9.07 -3.68 25.78
N GLN A 84 -9.85 -3.07 24.90
CA GLN A 84 -10.85 -3.78 24.10
C GLN A 84 -10.23 -4.76 23.10
N GLY A 85 -9.08 -4.42 22.54
CA GLY A 85 -8.28 -5.33 21.72
C GLY A 85 -7.85 -6.57 22.53
N PHE A 86 -7.29 -6.34 23.71
CA PHE A 86 -6.83 -7.42 24.61
C PHE A 86 -7.97 -8.39 25.00
N ILE A 87 -9.13 -7.86 25.40
CA ILE A 87 -10.33 -8.69 25.71
C ILE A 87 -10.76 -9.56 24.53
N LYS A 88 -10.55 -9.08 23.31
CA LYS A 88 -10.84 -9.81 22.07
C LYS A 88 -9.70 -10.74 21.63
N GLY A 89 -8.68 -10.95 22.46
CA GLY A 89 -7.51 -11.77 22.14
C GLY A 89 -6.49 -11.12 21.21
N ARG A 90 -6.52 -9.79 21.08
CA ARG A 90 -5.63 -8.99 20.23
C ARG A 90 -4.71 -8.16 21.12
N ASP A 91 -3.68 -8.82 21.63
CA ASP A 91 -2.75 -8.23 22.57
C ASP A 91 -1.68 -7.39 21.87
N MET A 92 -1.57 -6.11 22.21
CA MET A 92 -0.50 -5.21 21.74
C MET A 92 0.78 -5.27 22.57
N SER A 93 0.79 -5.96 23.70
CA SER A 93 1.94 -5.98 24.62
C SER A 93 3.23 -6.40 23.96
N PRO A 94 3.27 -7.42 23.09
CA PRO A 94 4.51 -7.81 22.40
C PRO A 94 5.10 -6.69 21.55
N LEU A 95 4.24 -5.93 20.85
CA LEU A 95 4.66 -4.78 20.04
C LEU A 95 5.21 -3.65 20.91
N LEU A 96 4.49 -3.30 21.97
CA LEU A 96 4.91 -2.26 22.92
C LEU A 96 6.22 -2.62 23.63
N ALA A 97 6.36 -3.89 24.06
CA ALA A 97 7.58 -4.40 24.64
C ALA A 97 8.77 -4.36 23.67
N TYR A 98 8.55 -4.71 22.40
CA TYR A 98 9.57 -4.63 21.36
C TYR A 98 10.13 -3.23 21.23
N TYR A 99 9.30 -2.21 21.14
CA TYR A 99 9.74 -0.82 21.04
C TYR A 99 10.43 -0.32 22.31
N THR A 100 9.88 -0.63 23.47
CA THR A 100 10.48 -0.28 24.76
C THR A 100 11.86 -0.89 24.91
N ASN A 101 12.02 -2.16 24.56
CA ASN A 101 13.30 -2.87 24.66
C ASN A 101 14.36 -2.32 23.69
N LYS A 102 13.94 -1.78 22.56
CA LYS A 102 14.84 -1.07 21.62
C LYS A 102 15.14 0.38 22.03
N GLY A 103 14.52 0.88 23.10
CA GLY A 103 14.65 2.29 23.51
C GLY A 103 13.97 3.26 22.54
N ILE A 104 13.02 2.78 21.76
CA ILE A 104 12.29 3.57 20.76
C ILE A 104 10.97 4.03 21.36
N THR A 105 10.74 5.34 21.36
CA THR A 105 9.48 5.92 21.81
C THR A 105 8.53 6.06 20.62
N ILE A 106 7.37 5.42 20.69
CA ILE A 106 6.29 5.65 19.73
C ILE A 106 5.61 6.97 20.11
N ASP A 107 5.42 7.86 19.14
CA ASP A 107 4.64 9.07 19.38
C ASP A 107 3.16 8.76 19.66
N ALA A 108 2.49 9.71 20.35
CA ALA A 108 1.12 9.48 20.82
C ALA A 108 0.12 9.25 19.68
N ASP A 109 0.31 9.94 18.54
CA ASP A 109 -0.60 9.84 17.39
C ASP A 109 -0.45 8.47 16.71
N THR A 110 0.79 8.02 16.50
CA THR A 110 1.08 6.67 15.97
C THR A 110 0.51 5.60 16.88
N LEU A 111 0.70 5.72 18.21
CA LEU A 111 0.18 4.74 19.16
C LEU A 111 -1.36 4.71 19.17
N GLU A 112 -2.03 5.87 19.07
CA GLU A 112 -3.49 5.92 18.99
C GLU A 112 -3.99 5.19 17.74
N LYS A 113 -3.41 5.45 16.58
CA LYS A 113 -3.74 4.78 15.32
C LYS A 113 -3.51 3.27 15.40
N LEU A 114 -2.35 2.83 15.84
CA LEU A 114 -2.05 1.40 15.99
C LEU A 114 -3.03 0.71 16.94
N SER A 115 -3.40 1.37 18.04
CA SER A 115 -4.39 0.82 18.99
C SER A 115 -5.78 0.66 18.37
N GLU A 116 -6.20 1.60 17.53
CA GLU A 116 -7.47 1.53 16.81
C GLU A 116 -7.47 0.37 15.79
N PHE A 117 -6.39 0.22 15.03
CA PHE A 117 -6.26 -0.89 14.07
C PHE A 117 -6.16 -2.25 14.76
N CYS A 118 -5.47 -2.35 15.90
CA CYS A 118 -5.46 -3.55 16.72
C CYS A 118 -6.87 -3.89 17.21
N PHE A 119 -7.62 -2.90 17.70
CA PHE A 119 -9.02 -3.08 18.08
C PHE A 119 -9.89 -3.60 16.94
N LEU A 120 -9.68 -3.11 15.71
CA LEU A 120 -10.36 -3.58 14.50
C LEU A 120 -9.92 -4.97 14.03
N GLY A 121 -8.83 -5.51 14.58
CA GLY A 121 -8.35 -6.87 14.29
C GLY A 121 -7.30 -6.98 13.22
N ILE A 122 -6.63 -5.91 12.91
CA ILE A 122 -5.52 -5.89 11.98
C ILE A 122 -4.29 -6.44 12.68
N ASP A 123 -3.60 -7.39 12.05
CA ASP A 123 -2.35 -7.94 12.54
C ASP A 123 -1.20 -6.97 12.26
N ILE A 124 -0.98 -6.07 13.22
CA ILE A 124 0.09 -5.06 13.16
C ILE A 124 1.47 -5.62 13.53
N SER A 125 1.55 -6.88 14.00
CA SER A 125 2.82 -7.48 14.42
C SER A 125 3.75 -7.82 13.26
N LYS A 126 3.20 -7.86 12.04
CA LYS A 126 3.94 -8.19 10.82
C LYS A 126 4.80 -7.05 10.28
N MET A 127 4.75 -5.87 10.88
CA MET A 127 5.44 -4.69 10.38
C MET A 127 6.18 -3.95 11.49
N ASP A 128 7.38 -3.47 11.19
CA ASP A 128 8.12 -2.56 12.08
C ASP A 128 7.67 -1.12 11.84
N PHE A 129 6.72 -0.65 12.64
CA PHE A 129 6.19 0.71 12.52
C PHE A 129 7.17 1.81 12.96
N THR A 130 8.37 1.46 13.47
CA THR A 130 9.41 2.48 13.76
C THR A 130 10.02 3.06 12.50
N THR A 131 9.98 2.30 11.41
CA THR A 131 10.50 2.73 10.10
C THR A 131 9.42 3.41 9.25
N VAL A 132 8.16 3.30 9.65
CA VAL A 132 7.02 3.88 8.92
C VAL A 132 6.83 5.34 9.34
N PRO A 133 6.90 6.30 8.40
CA PRO A 133 6.54 7.68 8.69
C PRO A 133 5.12 7.81 9.26
N THR A 134 4.95 8.65 10.30
CA THR A 134 3.66 8.80 11.00
C THR A 134 2.48 9.11 10.07
N ASN A 135 2.71 9.90 9.02
CA ASN A 135 1.70 10.21 8.01
C ASN A 135 1.29 9.02 7.12
N LEU A 136 2.09 7.95 7.08
CA LEU A 136 1.80 6.76 6.29
C LEU A 136 1.15 5.63 7.11
N VAL A 137 1.12 5.72 8.44
CA VAL A 137 0.59 4.68 9.33
C VAL A 137 -0.84 4.29 8.94
N ASP A 138 -1.71 5.25 8.65
CA ASP A 138 -3.10 4.99 8.28
C ASP A 138 -3.23 4.18 6.98
N VAL A 139 -2.51 4.55 5.94
CA VAL A 139 -2.57 3.86 4.65
C VAL A 139 -1.95 2.47 4.73
N VAL A 140 -0.86 2.33 5.50
CA VAL A 140 -0.23 1.03 5.76
C VAL A 140 -1.18 0.09 6.50
N CYS A 141 -1.82 0.56 7.57
CA CYS A 141 -2.79 -0.25 8.31
C CYS A 141 -4.02 -0.62 7.47
N LYS A 142 -4.50 0.27 6.60
CA LYS A 142 -5.55 -0.06 5.62
C LYS A 142 -5.09 -1.17 4.67
N GLY A 143 -3.86 -1.11 4.19
CA GLY A 143 -3.27 -2.16 3.37
C GLY A 143 -3.22 -3.51 4.09
N LEU A 144 -2.73 -3.54 5.33
CA LEU A 144 -2.72 -4.73 6.17
C LEU A 144 -4.14 -5.29 6.40
N TYR A 145 -5.13 -4.41 6.60
CA TYR A 145 -6.55 -4.82 6.72
C TYR A 145 -7.05 -5.56 5.50
N HIS A 146 -6.65 -5.15 4.31
CA HIS A 146 -6.96 -5.84 3.06
C HIS A 146 -6.08 -7.05 2.77
N GLY A 147 -5.16 -7.39 3.68
CA GLY A 147 -4.26 -8.53 3.56
C GLY A 147 -3.08 -8.29 2.60
N TYR A 148 -2.79 -7.03 2.24
CA TYR A 148 -1.65 -6.71 1.39
C TYR A 148 -0.33 -6.79 2.17
N PRO A 149 0.76 -7.24 1.54
CA PRO A 149 2.07 -7.35 2.15
C PRO A 149 2.75 -5.97 2.24
N MET A 150 2.24 -5.11 3.12
CA MET A 150 2.69 -3.72 3.25
C MET A 150 4.18 -3.59 3.60
N TRP A 151 4.77 -4.60 4.24
CA TRP A 151 6.21 -4.66 4.50
C TRP A 151 7.08 -4.75 3.24
N LEU A 152 6.50 -5.13 2.06
CA LEU A 152 7.19 -5.09 0.77
C LEU A 152 7.11 -3.69 0.12
N ILE A 153 6.12 -2.88 0.51
CA ILE A 153 5.88 -1.56 -0.08
C ILE A 153 6.58 -0.46 0.72
N VAL A 154 6.56 -0.59 2.05
CA VAL A 154 7.09 0.43 2.97
C VAL A 154 8.25 -0.18 3.74
N GLU A 155 9.45 -0.07 3.16
CA GLU A 155 10.72 -0.42 3.78
C GLU A 155 11.38 0.82 4.41
N ASP A 156 12.44 0.60 5.18
CA ASP A 156 13.24 1.69 5.75
C ASP A 156 13.78 2.60 4.64
N GLY A 157 13.59 3.90 4.79
CA GLY A 157 13.96 4.90 3.77
C GLY A 157 12.97 5.04 2.61
N CYS A 158 11.76 4.50 2.72
CA CYS A 158 10.70 4.64 1.72
C CYS A 158 10.42 6.11 1.39
N THR A 159 10.54 6.48 0.10
CA THR A 159 10.25 7.83 -0.41
C THR A 159 8.84 7.98 -0.97
N LEU A 160 8.05 6.91 -0.98
CA LEU A 160 6.68 6.90 -1.50
C LEU A 160 5.78 7.80 -0.68
N THR A 161 4.90 8.52 -1.36
CA THR A 161 3.84 9.29 -0.71
C THR A 161 2.63 8.40 -0.40
N GLU A 162 1.72 8.86 0.48
CA GLU A 162 0.45 8.17 0.72
C GLU A 162 -0.30 7.86 -0.58
N GLY A 163 -0.32 8.81 -1.52
CA GLY A 163 -0.98 8.62 -2.80
C GLY A 163 -0.30 7.56 -3.68
N ASP A 164 1.03 7.40 -3.61
CA ASP A 164 1.75 6.34 -4.32
C ASP A 164 1.38 4.97 -3.74
N ILE A 165 1.36 4.85 -2.41
CA ILE A 165 0.97 3.63 -1.72
C ILE A 165 -0.48 3.24 -2.06
N GLN A 166 -1.41 4.19 -2.11
CA GLN A 166 -2.80 3.92 -2.51
C GLN A 166 -2.89 3.38 -3.95
N VAL A 167 -2.09 3.92 -4.88
CA VAL A 167 -2.01 3.42 -6.26
C VAL A 167 -1.44 2.01 -6.28
N LEU A 168 -0.35 1.74 -5.55
CA LEU A 168 0.25 0.40 -5.46
C LEU A 168 -0.72 -0.63 -4.85
N MET A 169 -1.48 -0.26 -3.82
CA MET A 169 -2.54 -1.12 -3.26
C MET A 169 -3.60 -1.48 -4.31
N ARG A 170 -3.95 -0.53 -5.20
CA ARG A 170 -4.84 -0.84 -6.32
C ARG A 170 -4.21 -1.84 -7.28
N GLY A 171 -2.92 -1.72 -7.58
CA GLY A 171 -2.18 -2.70 -8.39
C GLY A 171 -2.24 -4.11 -7.76
N LEU A 172 -1.94 -4.21 -6.46
CA LEU A 172 -2.05 -5.47 -5.71
C LEU A 172 -3.46 -6.08 -5.77
N SER A 173 -4.50 -5.25 -5.66
CA SER A 173 -5.91 -5.72 -5.76
C SER A 173 -6.25 -6.30 -7.14
N LEU A 174 -5.49 -5.94 -8.16
CA LEU A 174 -5.62 -6.44 -9.54
C LEU A 174 -4.67 -7.62 -9.83
N GLY A 175 -3.88 -8.06 -8.85
CA GLY A 175 -2.90 -9.14 -9.01
C GLY A 175 -1.63 -8.74 -9.75
N ILE A 176 -1.33 -7.45 -9.82
CA ILE A 176 -0.13 -6.92 -10.48
C ILE A 176 1.05 -7.01 -9.52
N ASP A 177 2.22 -7.43 -10.04
CA ASP A 177 3.47 -7.32 -9.31
C ASP A 177 3.86 -5.84 -9.16
N VAL A 178 3.89 -5.35 -7.93
CA VAL A 178 4.19 -3.93 -7.65
C VAL A 178 5.68 -3.66 -7.40
N HIS A 179 6.53 -4.68 -7.30
CA HIS A 179 7.97 -4.49 -7.06
C HIS A 179 8.66 -3.53 -8.04
N PRO A 180 8.36 -3.55 -9.35
CA PRO A 180 8.97 -2.62 -10.29
C PRO A 180 8.70 -1.13 -10.00
N PHE A 181 7.68 -0.84 -9.19
CA PHE A 181 7.26 0.53 -8.88
C PHE A 181 7.80 1.06 -7.54
N LEU A 182 8.45 0.22 -6.73
CA LEU A 182 8.82 0.58 -5.34
C LEU A 182 9.97 1.59 -5.26
N ASN A 183 10.79 1.70 -6.30
CA ASN A 183 11.88 2.66 -6.35
C ASN A 183 11.46 4.13 -6.52
N GLY A 184 10.14 4.39 -6.71
CA GLY A 184 9.59 5.74 -6.87
C GLY A 184 9.89 6.40 -8.22
N ASP A 185 10.52 5.70 -9.18
CA ASP A 185 10.88 6.26 -10.49
C ASP A 185 9.67 6.37 -11.44
N TRP A 186 8.60 5.63 -11.18
CA TRP A 186 7.40 5.64 -12.02
C TRP A 186 6.46 6.79 -11.67
N SER A 187 5.93 7.47 -12.70
CA SER A 187 4.87 8.43 -12.47
C SER A 187 3.54 7.76 -12.08
N LYS A 188 2.73 8.44 -11.28
CA LYS A 188 1.38 7.96 -10.92
C LYS A 188 0.51 7.73 -12.15
N GLU A 189 0.64 8.60 -13.14
CA GLU A 189 -0.11 8.53 -14.39
C GLU A 189 0.23 7.25 -15.14
N ALA A 190 1.51 6.87 -15.22
CA ALA A 190 1.96 5.64 -15.87
C ALA A 190 1.44 4.40 -15.13
N MET A 191 1.52 4.39 -13.80
CA MET A 191 0.98 3.29 -12.99
C MET A 191 -0.54 3.14 -13.17
N LEU A 192 -1.29 4.24 -13.05
CA LEU A 192 -2.74 4.22 -13.21
C LEU A 192 -3.17 3.82 -14.62
N LEU A 193 -2.42 4.25 -15.63
CA LEU A 193 -2.65 3.85 -17.01
C LEU A 193 -2.51 2.33 -17.16
N MET A 194 -1.40 1.74 -16.72
CA MET A 194 -1.19 0.28 -16.77
C MET A 194 -2.28 -0.47 -16.01
N PHE A 195 -2.63 -0.02 -14.80
CA PHE A 195 -3.67 -0.69 -13.99
C PHE A 195 -5.07 -0.60 -14.63
N SER A 196 -5.32 0.41 -15.47
CA SER A 196 -6.58 0.50 -16.22
C SER A 196 -6.75 -0.60 -17.27
N TYR A 197 -5.66 -1.15 -17.78
CA TYR A 197 -5.64 -2.25 -18.77
C TYR A 197 -5.58 -3.65 -18.14
N ALA A 198 -5.41 -3.79 -16.83
CA ALA A 198 -5.19 -5.06 -16.14
C ALA A 198 -6.25 -6.15 -16.39
N LYS A 199 -7.46 -5.76 -16.82
CA LYS A 199 -8.52 -6.72 -17.17
C LYS A 199 -8.40 -7.31 -18.56
N SER A 200 -7.63 -6.70 -19.45
CA SER A 200 -7.54 -7.05 -20.87
C SER A 200 -6.10 -7.34 -21.33
N VAL A 201 -5.11 -6.97 -20.52
CA VAL A 201 -3.68 -7.13 -20.81
C VAL A 201 -2.99 -7.71 -19.59
N ASP A 202 -2.05 -8.63 -19.79
CA ASP A 202 -1.15 -9.07 -18.73
C ASP A 202 -0.11 -7.97 -18.46
N ILE A 203 -0.36 -7.19 -17.42
CA ILE A 203 0.51 -6.07 -17.04
C ILE A 203 1.89 -6.56 -16.58
N ASN A 204 1.99 -7.74 -15.97
CA ASN A 204 3.27 -8.28 -15.55
C ASN A 204 4.17 -8.63 -16.75
N GLU A 205 3.58 -9.09 -17.86
CA GLU A 205 4.30 -9.28 -19.11
C GLU A 205 4.82 -7.94 -19.65
N VAL A 206 3.97 -6.91 -19.70
CA VAL A 206 4.38 -5.56 -20.15
C VAL A 206 5.50 -5.01 -19.26
N LEU A 207 5.38 -5.12 -17.94
CA LEU A 207 6.40 -4.67 -16.99
C LEU A 207 7.75 -5.38 -17.16
N SER A 208 7.77 -6.61 -17.67
CA SER A 208 9.01 -7.30 -17.98
C SER A 208 9.77 -6.67 -19.15
N LEU A 209 9.08 -5.93 -20.00
CA LEU A 209 9.61 -5.33 -21.23
C LEU A 209 9.92 -3.83 -21.09
N VAL A 210 9.17 -3.10 -20.28
CA VAL A 210 9.30 -1.65 -20.10
C VAL A 210 10.02 -1.28 -18.80
N ASN A 211 10.31 0.01 -18.61
CA ASN A 211 10.80 0.59 -17.36
C ASN A 211 10.27 2.03 -17.20
N SER A 212 10.62 2.70 -16.12
CA SER A 212 10.15 4.05 -15.77
C SER A 212 10.59 5.16 -16.76
N LYS A 213 11.47 4.86 -17.72
CA LYS A 213 11.88 5.80 -18.77
C LYS A 213 10.96 5.80 -19.99
N PHE A 214 10.02 4.86 -20.07
CA PHE A 214 8.97 4.91 -21.06
C PHE A 214 7.94 5.96 -20.61
N ASP A 215 7.69 6.96 -21.46
CA ASP A 215 6.64 7.93 -21.17
C ASP A 215 5.22 7.31 -21.25
N CYS A 216 4.23 8.03 -20.76
CA CYS A 216 2.85 7.54 -20.74
C CYS A 216 2.29 7.29 -22.16
N GLU A 217 2.74 8.02 -23.17
CA GLU A 217 2.28 7.83 -24.55
C GLU A 217 2.84 6.53 -25.13
N CYS A 218 4.14 6.26 -24.94
CA CYS A 218 4.76 4.98 -25.32
C CYS A 218 4.05 3.80 -24.61
N ILE A 219 3.85 3.90 -23.29
CA ILE A 219 3.16 2.87 -22.50
C ILE A 219 1.75 2.65 -23.05
N LYS A 220 1.00 3.71 -23.34
CA LYS A 220 -0.36 3.61 -23.89
C LYS A 220 -0.38 2.86 -25.22
N VAL A 221 0.50 3.22 -26.14
CA VAL A 221 0.60 2.53 -27.44
C VAL A 221 0.88 1.04 -27.26
N LEU A 222 1.85 0.69 -26.38
CA LEU A 222 2.18 -0.71 -26.10
C LEU A 222 0.99 -1.48 -25.49
N LEU A 223 0.24 -0.85 -24.57
CA LEU A 223 -0.95 -1.46 -23.96
C LEU A 223 -2.08 -1.66 -24.99
N ASP A 224 -2.32 -0.67 -25.85
CA ASP A 224 -3.32 -0.77 -26.94
C ASP A 224 -2.97 -1.90 -27.92
N LEU A 225 -1.69 -2.07 -28.24
CA LEU A 225 -1.19 -3.15 -29.11
C LEU A 225 -1.28 -4.52 -28.41
N ALA A 226 -0.87 -4.61 -27.14
CA ALA A 226 -0.96 -5.82 -26.34
C ALA A 226 -2.42 -6.28 -26.19
N GLN A 227 -3.36 -5.35 -26.01
CA GLN A 227 -4.80 -5.64 -25.97
C GLN A 227 -5.32 -6.28 -27.26
N LYS A 228 -4.70 -5.96 -28.39
CA LYS A 228 -4.97 -6.57 -29.70
C LYS A 228 -4.17 -7.85 -29.96
N ASN A 229 -3.43 -8.34 -28.98
CA ASN A 229 -2.50 -9.49 -29.08
C ASN A 229 -1.37 -9.27 -30.11
N VAL A 230 -0.96 -8.03 -30.36
CA VAL A 230 0.21 -7.71 -31.17
C VAL A 230 1.48 -7.93 -30.33
N PRO A 231 2.47 -8.68 -30.82
CA PRO A 231 3.72 -8.89 -30.07
C PRO A 231 4.50 -7.59 -29.90
N ILE A 232 4.58 -7.08 -28.68
CA ILE A 232 5.20 -5.77 -28.36
C ILE A 232 6.70 -5.86 -28.07
N ASN A 233 7.25 -7.06 -27.92
CA ASN A 233 8.67 -7.27 -27.56
C ASN A 233 9.66 -6.59 -28.53
N LYS A 234 9.32 -6.53 -29.83
CA LYS A 234 10.13 -5.85 -30.85
C LYS A 234 10.11 -4.32 -30.72
N LEU A 235 9.12 -3.76 -30.02
CA LEU A 235 8.91 -2.33 -29.82
C LEU A 235 9.58 -1.83 -28.54
N CYS A 236 9.80 -2.72 -27.56
CA CYS A 236 10.34 -2.39 -26.25
C CYS A 236 11.88 -2.39 -26.21
N ILE A 237 12.53 -2.05 -27.32
CA ILE A 237 13.98 -1.96 -27.40
C ILE A 237 14.45 -0.72 -26.65
N LYS A 238 15.49 -0.89 -25.84
CA LYS A 238 16.11 0.15 -25.01
C LYS A 238 17.54 0.38 -25.43
N ASP A 239 17.98 1.63 -25.35
CA ASP A 239 19.38 1.99 -25.48
C ASP A 239 20.21 1.60 -24.25
N THR A 240 21.49 1.91 -24.25
CA THR A 240 22.41 1.62 -23.12
C THR A 240 22.05 2.36 -21.84
N SER A 241 21.25 3.41 -21.90
CA SER A 241 20.75 4.15 -20.75
C SER A 241 19.42 3.59 -20.22
N GLY A 242 18.81 2.65 -20.93
CA GLY A 242 17.49 2.10 -20.64
C GLY A 242 16.33 2.92 -21.20
N THR A 243 16.61 3.97 -22.00
CA THR A 243 15.58 4.79 -22.65
C THR A 243 15.03 4.04 -23.87
N PRO A 244 13.69 4.11 -24.16
CA PRO A 244 13.13 3.50 -25.35
C PRO A 244 13.79 4.07 -26.62
N VAL A 245 14.11 3.16 -27.53
CA VAL A 245 14.74 3.53 -28.83
C VAL A 245 13.72 4.19 -29.76
N TYR A 246 12.45 3.77 -29.65
CA TYR A 246 11.35 4.31 -30.46
C TYR A 246 10.49 5.25 -29.62
N ASN A 247 10.02 6.36 -30.22
CA ASN A 247 8.98 7.20 -29.64
C ASN A 247 7.59 6.58 -29.86
N SER A 248 6.56 7.17 -29.25
CA SER A 248 5.18 6.67 -29.33
C SER A 248 4.61 6.58 -30.75
N PHE A 249 4.94 7.52 -31.62
CA PHE A 249 4.49 7.51 -33.03
C PHE A 249 5.16 6.41 -33.84
N GLN A 250 6.48 6.23 -33.68
CA GLN A 250 7.21 5.14 -34.30
C GLN A 250 6.68 3.77 -33.81
N MET A 251 6.47 3.59 -32.49
CA MET A 251 5.89 2.37 -31.93
C MET A 251 4.51 2.08 -32.51
N TYR A 252 3.68 3.10 -32.70
CA TYR A 252 2.36 2.95 -33.26
C TYR A 252 2.41 2.45 -34.72
N GLU A 253 3.22 3.05 -35.60
CA GLU A 253 3.33 2.62 -37.01
C GLU A 253 4.01 1.26 -37.15
N LEU A 254 5.04 0.95 -36.32
CA LEU A 254 5.64 -0.38 -36.25
C LEU A 254 4.63 -1.42 -35.75
N GLY A 255 3.84 -1.07 -34.73
CA GLY A 255 2.78 -1.94 -34.22
C GLY A 255 1.74 -2.29 -35.27
N LYS A 256 1.31 -1.31 -36.08
CA LYS A 256 0.43 -1.56 -37.23
C LYS A 256 1.09 -2.50 -38.26
N ALA A 257 2.34 -2.29 -38.59
CA ALA A 257 3.06 -3.14 -39.52
C ALA A 257 3.12 -4.61 -39.04
N ILE A 258 3.32 -4.82 -37.73
CA ILE A 258 3.26 -6.16 -37.11
C ILE A 258 1.84 -6.72 -37.18
N GLU A 259 0.81 -5.95 -36.79
CA GLU A 259 -0.61 -6.34 -36.83
C GLU A 259 -1.04 -6.78 -38.24
N GLU A 260 -0.57 -6.08 -39.28
CA GLU A 260 -0.86 -6.36 -40.67
C GLU A 260 0.03 -7.46 -41.28
N GLY A 261 1.07 -7.91 -40.55
CA GLY A 261 2.01 -8.93 -40.98
C GLY A 261 2.86 -8.49 -42.19
N VAL A 262 3.29 -7.23 -42.20
CA VAL A 262 4.14 -6.63 -43.21
C VAL A 262 5.42 -6.04 -42.62
N ASP A 263 5.70 -6.30 -41.33
CA ASP A 263 6.89 -5.83 -40.62
C ASP A 263 8.17 -6.42 -41.26
N THR A 264 9.04 -5.54 -41.73
CA THR A 264 10.35 -5.92 -42.28
C THR A 264 11.48 -5.38 -41.42
N PRO A 265 12.68 -6.02 -41.40
CA PRO A 265 13.80 -5.53 -40.62
C PRO A 265 14.19 -4.05 -40.89
N LYS A 266 13.93 -3.56 -42.09
CA LYS A 266 14.21 -2.17 -42.46
C LYS A 266 13.37 -1.15 -41.74
N MET A 267 12.14 -1.51 -41.31
CA MET A 267 11.24 -0.62 -40.57
C MET A 267 11.71 -0.39 -39.13
N PHE A 268 12.52 -1.29 -38.59
CA PHE A 268 13.05 -1.20 -37.22
C PHE A 268 14.37 -0.42 -37.14
N ASP A 269 14.67 0.40 -38.14
CA ASP A 269 15.77 1.37 -38.06
C ASP A 269 15.29 2.59 -37.25
N ALA A 270 15.90 2.82 -36.09
CA ALA A 270 15.53 3.90 -35.17
C ALA A 270 15.70 5.32 -35.72
N THR A 271 16.47 5.45 -36.85
CA THR A 271 16.69 6.72 -37.52
C THR A 271 15.51 7.13 -38.42
N LEU A 272 14.61 6.20 -38.74
CA LEU A 272 13.41 6.48 -39.54
C LEU A 272 12.40 7.28 -38.75
N SER A 273 11.76 8.26 -39.38
CA SER A 273 10.59 8.91 -38.82
C SER A 273 9.37 7.97 -38.84
N ASP A 274 8.35 8.28 -38.06
CA ASP A 274 7.04 7.59 -38.12
C ASP A 274 6.44 7.65 -39.54
N PHE A 275 6.65 8.77 -40.25
CA PHE A 275 6.24 8.94 -41.64
C PHE A 275 6.95 7.95 -42.58
N ASP A 276 8.28 7.81 -42.45
CA ASP A 276 9.09 6.88 -43.26
C ASP A 276 8.64 5.42 -43.00
N ILE A 277 8.38 5.08 -41.72
CA ILE A 277 7.87 3.77 -41.33
C ILE A 277 6.50 3.50 -41.95
N ASN A 278 5.59 4.50 -41.93
CA ASN A 278 4.28 4.39 -42.56
C ASN A 278 4.40 4.19 -44.08
N GLU A 279 5.26 4.95 -44.79
CA GLU A 279 5.49 4.76 -46.24
C GLU A 279 6.00 3.35 -46.55
N LEU A 280 6.97 2.84 -45.78
CA LEU A 280 7.47 1.47 -45.93
C LEU A 280 6.38 0.44 -45.72
N ARG A 281 5.52 0.62 -44.70
CA ARG A 281 4.37 -0.23 -44.38
C ARG A 281 3.38 -0.28 -45.58
N GLU A 282 2.97 0.86 -46.12
CA GLU A 282 2.06 0.94 -47.28
C GLU A 282 2.65 0.27 -48.53
N CYS A 283 3.98 0.44 -48.75
CA CYS A 283 4.67 -0.26 -49.82
C CYS A 283 4.61 -1.79 -49.65
N GLU A 284 4.83 -2.31 -48.47
CA GLU A 284 4.79 -3.78 -48.20
C GLU A 284 3.36 -4.33 -48.29
N ILE A 285 2.34 -3.61 -47.84
CA ILE A 285 0.93 -3.96 -48.03
C ILE A 285 0.63 -4.10 -49.52
N THR A 286 1.06 -3.13 -50.33
CA THR A 286 0.83 -3.14 -51.78
C THR A 286 1.52 -4.36 -52.43
N LYS A 287 2.76 -4.70 -52.04
CA LYS A 287 3.47 -5.89 -52.52
C LYS A 287 2.74 -7.19 -52.09
N LYS A 288 2.26 -7.27 -50.83
CA LYS A 288 1.51 -8.42 -50.31
C LYS A 288 0.22 -8.64 -51.10
N ASN A 289 -0.53 -7.58 -51.38
CA ASN A 289 -1.77 -7.64 -52.13
C ASN A 289 -1.55 -8.06 -53.60
N ARG A 290 -0.49 -7.57 -54.26
CA ARG A 290 -0.11 -8.01 -55.63
C ARG A 290 0.23 -9.49 -55.66
N LYS A 291 0.98 -10.01 -54.67
CA LYS A 291 1.30 -11.45 -54.56
C LYS A 291 0.03 -12.31 -54.38
N LEU A 292 -0.89 -11.86 -53.51
CA LEU A 292 -2.16 -12.56 -53.28
C LEU A 292 -3.02 -12.60 -54.56
N SER A 293 -3.13 -11.50 -55.27
CA SER A 293 -3.89 -11.43 -56.55
C SER A 293 -3.27 -12.34 -57.64
N ALA A 294 -1.92 -12.35 -57.71
CA ALA A 294 -1.20 -13.21 -58.68
C ALA A 294 -1.41 -14.74 -58.35
N ASN A 295 -1.51 -15.10 -57.06
CA ASN A 295 -1.77 -16.47 -56.64
C ASN A 295 -3.22 -16.90 -56.86
N LEU A 296 -4.18 -15.98 -56.70
CA LEU A 296 -5.60 -16.27 -56.98
C LEU A 296 -5.81 -16.53 -58.48
N ASN A 297 -5.09 -15.81 -59.34
CA ASN A 297 -5.14 -15.98 -60.80
C ASN A 297 -4.45 -17.26 -61.30
N LYS A 298 -3.61 -17.89 -60.47
CA LYS A 298 -2.94 -19.17 -60.74
C LYS A 298 -3.68 -20.40 -60.27
N LYS A 299 -4.91 -20.32 -59.70
CA LYS A 299 -5.73 -21.51 -59.42
C LYS A 299 -6.04 -22.19 -60.71
N PRO A 300 -5.78 -23.55 -60.83
CA PRO A 300 -6.06 -24.29 -62.06
C PRO A 300 -7.55 -24.17 -62.39
N LYS A 301 -7.83 -23.84 -63.63
CA LYS A 301 -9.17 -24.10 -64.22
C LYS A 301 -9.48 -25.56 -63.90
N LEU A 302 -10.49 -25.78 -63.07
CA LEU A 302 -11.11 -27.10 -62.98
C LEU A 302 -11.58 -27.44 -64.38
N GLU A 303 -10.78 -28.24 -65.10
CA GLU A 303 -11.20 -28.82 -66.33
C GLU A 303 -12.46 -29.64 -66.03
N LYS A 304 -13.53 -29.30 -66.74
CA LYS A 304 -14.78 -30.00 -66.73
C LYS A 304 -14.49 -31.50 -67.09
N LEU A 305 -14.49 -32.34 -66.09
CA LEU A 305 -14.71 -33.76 -66.25
C LEU A 305 -16.19 -33.95 -66.46
N PHE A 306 -16.59 -34.05 -67.73
CA PHE A 306 -17.77 -34.71 -68.20
C PHE A 306 -17.36 -35.68 -69.28
#